data_c45762ab8bab4b66dea4de543a737ca4
#
_entry.id   c45762ab8bab4b66dea4de543a737ca4
#
_cell.length_a   1.000
_cell.length_b   1.000
_cell.length_c   1.000
_cell.angle_alpha   90.00
_cell.angle_beta   90.00
_cell.angle_gamma   90.00
#
_symmetry.space_group_name_H-M   'P 1'
#
loop_
_entity.id
_entity.type
_entity.pdbx_description
1 polymer ?
#
loop_
_entity_poly.entity_id
_entity_poly.type
_entity_poly.pdbx_seq_one_letter_code
_entity_poly.pdbx_strand_id
1 'polypeptide(L)'
;MRPDEPNKPNKKLERNNVFAANKKDIKNGNNFARLVGLLTILLVCGSVAYFAHAYFSAMSSVQQAYRGTGKTSQLISQKKPISILILGVDQGIEGRHDRGNSDTMILATMNPQKKEATMTSIPRDLLADIKGDGKGEGRYYMFRVNSAYQIGGSKGVTRTVRALVNTPVNYYMEVNMEALESMVEALGGVDVNVPFTFTYHTHFKKGKQHLNGKEALDYVRMRKEDPKGDYGRQMRQRQVINDIVRKGMSVNSITNYRKILKVFAKYVKTNLTFDDMLSIAMNYRSCTQDIKSGYIHGHNVWIGSAAMQVASTKELQRVSDLVRSSLGLKKERLRNQETRQNSLQQGLDWNDPEDFRNYVIYDKDSDTIPWDGN
;
A
#
# COMPACT_ATOMS: atom_id res chain seq x y z
N MET A 1 21.98 -75.61 -81.43
CA MET A 1 22.41 -75.24 -80.03
C MET A 1 22.09 -73.81 -79.87
N ARG A 2 21.13 -73.44 -78.99
CA ARG A 2 20.82 -72.07 -78.57
C ARG A 2 21.38 -71.87 -77.18
N PRO A 3 21.99 -70.72 -76.83
CA PRO A 3 22.51 -70.46 -75.53
C PRO A 3 21.42 -69.98 -74.56
N ASP A 4 21.56 -70.34 -73.28
CA ASP A 4 20.69 -70.12 -72.20
C ASP A 4 20.54 -68.59 -71.82
N GLU A 5 19.26 -68.20 -71.59
CA GLU A 5 18.95 -66.87 -71.00
C GLU A 5 19.18 -66.87 -69.50
N PRO A 6 19.78 -65.80 -68.89
CA PRO A 6 19.97 -65.70 -67.45
C PRO A 6 18.66 -65.30 -66.78
N ASN A 7 18.41 -65.96 -65.63
CA ASN A 7 17.29 -65.83 -64.74
C ASN A 7 17.23 -64.40 -64.11
N LYS A 8 16.13 -63.68 -64.37
CA LYS A 8 15.89 -62.33 -63.73
C LYS A 8 15.40 -62.50 -62.33
N PRO A 9 15.98 -61.76 -61.31
CA PRO A 9 15.51 -61.86 -59.96
C PRO A 9 14.10 -61.21 -59.77
N ASN A 10 13.31 -61.85 -58.92
CA ASN A 10 11.92 -61.60 -58.66
C ASN A 10 11.66 -60.27 -57.93
N LYS A 11 11.42 -59.21 -58.73
CA LYS A 11 11.16 -57.82 -58.19
C LYS A 11 9.92 -57.69 -57.29
N LYS A 12 9.12 -58.73 -57.09
CA LYS A 12 7.90 -58.71 -56.28
C LYS A 12 8.20 -58.86 -54.76
N LEU A 13 9.28 -59.53 -54.39
CA LEU A 13 9.64 -59.74 -52.94
C LEU A 13 10.29 -58.52 -52.28
N GLU A 14 11.04 -57.74 -53.05
CA GLU A 14 11.65 -56.49 -52.47
C GLU A 14 10.63 -55.37 -52.26
N ARG A 15 9.59 -55.25 -53.13
CA ARG A 15 8.54 -54.22 -52.92
C ARG A 15 7.70 -54.42 -51.66
N ASN A 16 7.40 -55.66 -51.27
CA ASN A 16 6.60 -55.98 -50.11
C ASN A 16 7.36 -55.68 -48.78
N ASN A 17 8.69 -55.83 -48.74
CA ASN A 17 9.49 -55.54 -47.55
C ASN A 17 9.70 -54.05 -47.36
N VAL A 18 9.80 -53.21 -48.37
CA VAL A 18 9.92 -51.75 -48.28
C VAL A 18 8.58 -51.15 -47.86
N PHE A 19 7.44 -51.66 -48.28
CA PHE A 19 6.12 -51.19 -47.85
C PHE A 19 5.80 -51.62 -46.40
N ALA A 20 6.31 -52.78 -45.94
CA ALA A 20 6.12 -53.24 -44.56
C ALA A 20 6.97 -52.44 -43.55
N ALA A 21 8.22 -52.10 -43.92
CA ALA A 21 9.11 -51.25 -43.12
C ALA A 21 8.54 -49.81 -43.00
N ASN A 22 8.08 -49.21 -44.09
CA ASN A 22 7.50 -47.86 -44.08
C ASN A 22 6.20 -47.78 -43.26
N LYS A 23 5.37 -48.86 -43.21
CA LYS A 23 4.14 -48.91 -42.42
C LYS A 23 4.40 -49.02 -40.91
N LYS A 24 5.52 -49.64 -40.52
CA LYS A 24 5.94 -49.76 -39.10
C LYS A 24 6.48 -48.45 -38.55
N ASP A 25 7.27 -47.72 -39.37
CA ASP A 25 7.81 -46.42 -39.00
C ASP A 25 6.73 -45.32 -38.90
N ILE A 26 5.73 -45.33 -39.80
CA ILE A 26 4.58 -44.41 -39.74
C ILE A 26 3.71 -44.70 -38.51
N LYS A 27 3.53 -45.95 -38.09
CA LYS A 27 2.79 -46.31 -36.87
C LYS A 27 3.52 -45.87 -35.59
N ASN A 28 4.85 -45.98 -35.52
CA ASN A 28 5.66 -45.56 -34.39
C ASN A 28 5.72 -44.03 -34.31
N GLY A 29 5.83 -43.31 -35.42
CA GLY A 29 5.77 -41.84 -35.43
C GLY A 29 4.44 -41.30 -34.94
N ASN A 30 3.31 -41.91 -35.30
CA ASN A 30 1.99 -41.52 -34.79
C ASN A 30 1.81 -41.81 -33.30
N ASN A 31 2.38 -42.87 -32.76
CA ASN A 31 2.30 -43.19 -31.33
C ASN A 31 3.20 -42.23 -30.51
N PHE A 32 4.37 -41.85 -31.01
CA PHE A 32 5.23 -40.86 -30.39
C PHE A 32 4.59 -39.48 -30.38
N ALA A 33 3.99 -39.04 -31.49
CA ALA A 33 3.26 -37.76 -31.55
C ALA A 33 2.05 -37.73 -30.59
N ARG A 34 1.32 -38.86 -30.45
CA ARG A 34 0.24 -38.99 -29.47
C ARG A 34 0.75 -38.94 -28.04
N LEU A 35 1.88 -39.58 -27.72
CA LEU A 35 2.49 -39.52 -26.38
C LEU A 35 2.94 -38.11 -26.03
N VAL A 36 3.60 -37.41 -26.96
CA VAL A 36 4.02 -36.01 -26.78
C VAL A 36 2.80 -35.10 -26.59
N GLY A 37 1.73 -35.33 -27.40
CA GLY A 37 0.47 -34.57 -27.21
C GLY A 37 -0.17 -34.79 -25.83
N LEU A 38 -0.23 -36.05 -25.36
CA LEU A 38 -0.74 -36.37 -24.01
C LEU A 38 0.11 -35.73 -22.90
N LEU A 39 1.43 -35.79 -23.01
CA LEU A 39 2.34 -35.16 -22.05
C LEU A 39 2.17 -33.64 -22.03
N THR A 40 2.01 -33.02 -23.21
CA THR A 40 1.74 -31.57 -23.31
C THR A 40 0.41 -31.20 -22.65
N ILE A 41 -0.65 -31.96 -22.90
CA ILE A 41 -1.96 -31.74 -22.26
C ILE A 41 -1.86 -31.91 -20.75
N LEU A 42 -1.18 -32.96 -20.25
CA LEU A 42 -0.95 -33.18 -18.80
C LEU A 42 -0.17 -32.01 -18.16
N LEU A 43 0.83 -31.50 -18.86
CA LEU A 43 1.64 -30.36 -18.40
C LEU A 43 0.80 -29.07 -18.35
N VAL A 44 -0.03 -28.84 -19.37
CA VAL A 44 -0.96 -27.70 -19.39
C VAL A 44 -2.02 -27.83 -18.29
N CYS A 45 -2.66 -28.99 -18.15
CA CYS A 45 -3.64 -29.23 -17.09
C CYS A 45 -3.03 -29.12 -15.69
N GLY A 46 -1.82 -29.67 -15.49
CA GLY A 46 -1.07 -29.52 -14.24
C GLY A 46 -0.74 -28.06 -13.92
N SER A 47 -0.33 -27.31 -14.94
CA SER A 47 -0.05 -25.87 -14.80
C SER A 47 -1.33 -25.09 -14.43
N VAL A 48 -2.43 -25.35 -15.14
CA VAL A 48 -3.73 -24.70 -14.84
C VAL A 48 -4.20 -25.05 -13.43
N ALA A 49 -4.12 -26.31 -13.01
CA ALA A 49 -4.48 -26.75 -11.67
C ALA A 49 -3.59 -26.11 -10.59
N TYR A 50 -2.29 -25.99 -10.84
CA TYR A 50 -1.35 -25.33 -9.96
C TYR A 50 -1.67 -23.83 -9.80
N PHE A 51 -1.89 -23.13 -10.92
CA PHE A 51 -2.24 -21.70 -10.88
C PHE A 51 -3.61 -21.46 -10.24
N ALA A 52 -4.60 -22.31 -10.52
CA ALA A 52 -5.91 -22.25 -9.88
C ALA A 52 -5.79 -22.47 -8.35
N HIS A 53 -5.05 -23.49 -7.92
CA HIS A 53 -4.80 -23.73 -6.49
C HIS A 53 -4.07 -22.55 -5.82
N ALA A 54 -3.05 -21.99 -6.47
CA ALA A 54 -2.34 -20.81 -5.97
C ALA A 54 -3.27 -19.60 -5.86
N TYR A 55 -4.13 -19.37 -6.85
CA TYR A 55 -5.12 -18.30 -6.86
C TYR A 55 -6.13 -18.44 -5.71
N PHE A 56 -6.78 -19.60 -5.56
CA PHE A 56 -7.76 -19.84 -4.48
C PHE A 56 -7.12 -19.78 -3.08
N SER A 57 -5.91 -20.30 -2.93
CA SER A 57 -5.15 -20.19 -1.67
C SER A 57 -4.82 -18.74 -1.32
N ALA A 58 -4.44 -17.93 -2.32
CA ALA A 58 -4.19 -16.52 -2.17
C ALA A 58 -5.46 -15.74 -1.80
N MET A 59 -6.55 -15.99 -2.53
CA MET A 59 -7.85 -15.38 -2.29
C MET A 59 -8.36 -15.66 -0.87
N SER A 60 -8.29 -16.90 -0.40
CA SER A 60 -8.71 -17.26 0.97
C SER A 60 -7.87 -16.57 2.04
N SER A 61 -6.57 -16.44 1.82
CA SER A 61 -5.66 -15.73 2.75
C SER A 61 -6.02 -14.25 2.87
N VAL A 62 -6.27 -13.59 1.76
CA VAL A 62 -6.60 -12.15 1.75
C VAL A 62 -8.00 -11.90 2.32
N GLN A 63 -8.93 -12.84 2.19
CA GLN A 63 -10.28 -12.71 2.74
C GLN A 63 -10.28 -12.52 4.28
N GLN A 64 -9.28 -13.01 4.99
CA GLN A 64 -9.09 -12.76 6.42
C GLN A 64 -8.75 -11.29 6.73
N ALA A 65 -8.01 -10.63 5.86
CA ALA A 65 -7.64 -9.21 5.98
C ALA A 65 -8.78 -8.27 5.56
N TYR A 66 -9.75 -8.77 4.79
CA TYR A 66 -10.78 -7.95 4.15
C TYR A 66 -11.85 -7.47 5.14
N ARG A 67 -12.19 -6.18 5.08
CA ARG A 67 -13.21 -5.50 5.91
C ARG A 67 -14.18 -4.64 5.08
N GLY A 68 -14.40 -5.00 3.81
CA GLY A 68 -15.24 -4.27 2.87
C GLY A 68 -16.57 -4.95 2.55
N THR A 69 -17.21 -4.53 1.46
CA THR A 69 -18.53 -5.00 1.01
C THR A 69 -18.49 -6.21 0.06
N GLY A 70 -17.32 -6.75 -0.22
CA GLY A 70 -17.13 -7.93 -1.09
C GLY A 70 -17.16 -7.66 -2.59
N LYS A 71 -17.35 -6.41 -3.02
CA LYS A 71 -17.39 -6.04 -4.45
C LYS A 71 -16.06 -5.47 -4.91
N THR A 72 -15.56 -5.98 -6.04
CA THR A 72 -14.38 -5.43 -6.73
C THR A 72 -14.62 -3.98 -7.15
N SER A 73 -13.61 -3.15 -6.99
CA SER A 73 -13.72 -1.72 -7.26
C SER A 73 -13.76 -1.40 -8.75
N GLN A 74 -14.75 -0.65 -9.17
CA GLN A 74 -14.82 -0.12 -10.55
C GLN A 74 -13.67 0.86 -10.86
N LEU A 75 -13.19 1.63 -9.87
CA LEU A 75 -12.05 2.52 -10.07
C LEU A 75 -10.80 1.76 -10.47
N ILE A 76 -10.51 0.67 -9.75
CA ILE A 76 -9.31 -0.15 -9.99
C ILE A 76 -9.43 -0.91 -11.30
N SER A 77 -10.57 -1.55 -11.58
CA SER A 77 -10.80 -2.28 -12.84
C SER A 77 -10.71 -1.38 -14.08
N GLN A 78 -11.12 -0.12 -13.96
CA GLN A 78 -11.00 0.91 -15.00
C GLN A 78 -9.64 1.63 -15.02
N LYS A 79 -8.68 1.22 -14.20
CA LYS A 79 -7.35 1.86 -14.07
C LYS A 79 -7.42 3.35 -13.79
N LYS A 80 -8.42 3.78 -13.00
CA LYS A 80 -8.58 5.19 -12.58
C LYS A 80 -7.60 5.52 -11.45
N PRO A 81 -7.24 6.79 -11.25
CA PRO A 81 -6.48 7.20 -10.07
C PRO A 81 -7.18 6.81 -8.78
N ILE A 82 -6.42 6.36 -7.80
CA ILE A 82 -6.92 5.92 -6.50
C ILE A 82 -6.12 6.54 -5.35
N SER A 83 -6.76 6.62 -4.19
CA SER A 83 -6.13 7.01 -2.92
C SER A 83 -6.27 5.90 -1.89
N ILE A 84 -5.19 5.67 -1.14
CA ILE A 84 -5.10 4.65 -0.09
C ILE A 84 -4.56 5.32 1.17
N LEU A 85 -5.29 5.23 2.28
CA LEU A 85 -4.83 5.69 3.58
C LEU A 85 -4.14 4.53 4.32
N ILE A 86 -2.84 4.64 4.54
CA ILE A 86 -2.03 3.67 5.28
C ILE A 86 -1.99 4.12 6.73
N LEU A 87 -2.43 3.23 7.63
CA LEU A 87 -2.52 3.46 9.06
C LEU A 87 -1.60 2.49 9.80
N GLY A 88 -0.63 3.02 10.52
CA GLY A 88 0.16 2.25 11.49
C GLY A 88 -0.49 2.33 12.86
N VAL A 89 -0.92 1.19 13.40
CA VAL A 89 -1.67 1.12 14.66
C VAL A 89 -0.93 0.30 15.71
N ASP A 90 -1.03 0.75 16.96
CA ASP A 90 -0.44 0.09 18.13
C ASP A 90 -1.45 -0.87 18.78
N GLN A 91 -2.06 -1.77 18.00
CA GLN A 91 -2.97 -2.78 18.55
C GLN A 91 -2.22 -4.07 18.88
N GLY A 92 -2.56 -4.67 20.03
CA GLY A 92 -2.08 -6.00 20.41
C GLY A 92 -0.70 -6.03 21.04
N ILE A 93 -0.07 -4.89 21.32
CA ILE A 93 1.19 -4.82 22.05
C ILE A 93 0.89 -4.68 23.55
N GLU A 94 1.49 -5.55 24.37
CA GLU A 94 1.47 -5.47 25.84
C GLU A 94 0.08 -5.57 26.51
N GLY A 95 -0.82 -6.41 25.99
CA GLY A 95 -2.10 -6.68 26.68
C GLY A 95 -3.11 -5.54 26.63
N ARG A 96 -2.92 -4.53 25.78
CA ARG A 96 -3.91 -3.49 25.55
C ARG A 96 -5.15 -4.03 24.86
N HIS A 97 -6.29 -3.87 25.51
CA HIS A 97 -7.61 -4.25 24.99
C HIS A 97 -8.35 -3.08 24.32
N ASP A 98 -7.83 -1.85 24.47
CA ASP A 98 -8.38 -0.66 23.80
C ASP A 98 -7.95 -0.60 22.32
N ARG A 99 -8.66 0.20 21.55
CA ARG A 99 -8.42 0.34 20.11
C ARG A 99 -7.09 1.03 19.79
N GLY A 100 -6.47 1.70 20.78
CA GLY A 100 -5.24 2.48 20.60
C GLY A 100 -5.40 3.67 19.65
N ASN A 101 -4.27 4.23 19.23
CA ASN A 101 -4.19 5.34 18.28
C ASN A 101 -3.52 4.90 16.97
N SER A 102 -3.74 5.66 15.91
CA SER A 102 -2.95 5.52 14.68
C SER A 102 -1.75 6.47 14.72
N ASP A 103 -0.58 5.93 15.05
CA ASP A 103 0.65 6.73 15.19
C ASP A 103 1.37 7.01 13.87
N THR A 104 0.98 6.33 12.81
CA THR A 104 1.43 6.58 11.44
C THR A 104 0.21 6.72 10.54
N MET A 105 0.15 7.83 9.82
CA MET A 105 -0.89 8.08 8.83
C MET A 105 -0.24 8.61 7.55
N ILE A 106 -0.38 7.86 6.45
CA ILE A 106 0.16 8.24 5.14
C ILE A 106 -0.96 8.14 4.11
N LEU A 107 -1.30 9.27 3.51
CA LEU A 107 -2.21 9.31 2.36
C LEU A 107 -1.38 9.10 1.09
N ALA A 108 -1.55 7.93 0.48
CA ALA A 108 -0.94 7.58 -0.78
C ALA A 108 -1.95 7.77 -1.92
N THR A 109 -1.48 8.26 -3.08
CA THR A 109 -2.25 8.27 -4.32
C THR A 109 -1.47 7.54 -5.41
N MET A 110 -2.17 6.90 -6.32
CA MET A 110 -1.60 6.22 -7.49
C MET A 110 -2.37 6.62 -8.74
N ASN A 111 -1.66 7.13 -9.74
CA ASN A 111 -2.23 7.55 -11.02
C ASN A 111 -1.54 6.82 -12.17
N PRO A 112 -2.11 5.73 -12.70
CA PRO A 112 -1.49 4.95 -13.75
C PRO A 112 -1.37 5.69 -15.08
N GLN A 113 -2.27 6.68 -15.36
CA GLN A 113 -2.20 7.49 -16.57
C GLN A 113 -0.99 8.44 -16.55
N LYS A 114 -0.69 9.01 -15.37
CA LYS A 114 0.49 9.86 -15.17
C LYS A 114 1.75 9.09 -14.80
N LYS A 115 1.64 7.78 -14.51
CA LYS A 115 2.72 6.91 -14.04
C LYS A 115 3.39 7.44 -12.76
N GLU A 116 2.63 8.12 -11.91
CA GLU A 116 3.11 8.74 -10.68
C GLU A 116 2.34 8.24 -9.45
N ALA A 117 2.99 8.27 -8.32
CA ALA A 117 2.38 8.11 -7.02
C ALA A 117 2.79 9.26 -6.09
N THR A 118 1.98 9.55 -5.09
CA THR A 118 2.34 10.46 -4.01
C THR A 118 2.21 9.77 -2.67
N MET A 119 3.05 10.13 -1.71
CA MET A 119 2.94 9.72 -0.31
C MET A 119 3.01 10.97 0.57
N THR A 120 1.92 11.31 1.23
CA THR A 120 1.83 12.45 2.15
C THR A 120 1.61 11.96 3.57
N SER A 121 2.60 12.14 4.45
CA SER A 121 2.44 11.86 5.87
C SER A 121 1.59 12.93 6.54
N ILE A 122 0.70 12.49 7.41
CA ILE A 122 -0.13 13.34 8.26
C ILE A 122 0.41 13.21 9.68
N PRO A 123 0.92 14.29 10.31
CA PRO A 123 1.40 14.24 11.68
C PRO A 123 0.30 13.78 12.64
N ARG A 124 0.61 12.86 13.54
CA ARG A 124 -0.38 12.27 14.45
C ARG A 124 -1.01 13.27 15.41
N ASP A 125 -0.25 14.31 15.78
CA ASP A 125 -0.67 15.36 16.71
C ASP A 125 -1.32 16.57 16.00
N LEU A 126 -1.56 16.46 14.68
CA LEU A 126 -2.20 17.51 13.88
C LEU A 126 -3.64 17.71 14.34
N LEU A 127 -4.02 18.96 14.58
CA LEU A 127 -5.40 19.35 14.90
C LEU A 127 -6.31 19.10 13.69
N ALA A 128 -7.41 18.41 13.92
CA ALA A 128 -8.43 18.15 12.90
C ALA A 128 -9.83 18.08 13.52
N ASP A 129 -10.84 18.36 12.72
CA ASP A 129 -12.24 18.10 13.04
C ASP A 129 -12.53 16.60 12.94
N ILE A 130 -12.57 15.91 14.08
CA ILE A 130 -12.66 14.46 14.17
C ILE A 130 -14.05 13.99 13.74
N LYS A 131 -14.07 13.12 12.72
CA LYS A 131 -15.29 12.49 12.22
C LYS A 131 -15.40 11.07 12.80
N GLY A 132 -16.47 10.80 13.49
CA GLY A 132 -16.76 9.47 14.05
C GLY A 132 -17.01 8.40 12.96
N ASP A 133 -17.52 7.24 13.36
CA ASP A 133 -17.81 6.11 12.47
C ASP A 133 -19.09 6.34 11.61
N GLY A 134 -19.78 7.44 11.82
CA GLY A 134 -21.01 7.83 11.13
C GLY A 134 -22.29 7.25 11.70
N LYS A 135 -22.21 6.62 12.86
CA LYS A 135 -23.36 6.07 13.57
C LYS A 135 -23.92 7.03 14.65
N GLY A 136 -23.15 8.06 14.99
CA GLY A 136 -23.57 9.14 15.89
C GLY A 136 -23.71 10.44 15.13
N GLU A 137 -24.63 11.30 15.53
CA GLU A 137 -24.73 12.66 15.03
C GLU A 137 -23.38 13.35 15.22
N GLY A 138 -22.96 14.10 14.21
CA GLY A 138 -21.63 14.69 14.12
C GLY A 138 -21.34 15.67 15.26
N ARG A 139 -20.93 15.13 16.40
CA ARG A 139 -20.40 15.93 17.48
C ARG A 139 -19.20 16.69 16.94
N TYR A 140 -19.19 17.99 17.09
CA TYR A 140 -18.04 18.81 16.77
C TYR A 140 -16.93 18.47 17.76
N TYR A 141 -15.76 18.03 17.26
CA TYR A 141 -14.67 17.65 18.12
C TYR A 141 -13.33 17.94 17.43
N MET A 142 -12.73 19.07 17.77
CA MET A 142 -11.41 19.46 17.28
C MET A 142 -10.34 18.88 18.20
N PHE A 143 -9.60 17.90 17.70
CA PHE A 143 -8.53 17.25 18.48
C PHE A 143 -7.43 16.69 17.58
N ARG A 144 -6.45 15.98 18.18
CA ARG A 144 -5.39 15.31 17.42
C ARG A 144 -5.99 14.32 16.42
N VAL A 145 -5.54 14.38 15.18
CA VAL A 145 -6.08 13.53 14.09
C VAL A 145 -5.98 12.02 14.39
N ASN A 146 -4.97 11.58 15.17
CA ASN A 146 -4.82 10.18 15.54
C ASN A 146 -5.93 9.65 16.45
N SER A 147 -6.62 10.53 17.21
CA SER A 147 -7.76 10.13 18.05
C SER A 147 -8.97 9.68 17.23
N ALA A 148 -9.04 10.06 15.95
CA ALA A 148 -10.08 9.58 15.05
C ALA A 148 -10.11 8.04 14.93
N TYR A 149 -8.95 7.39 15.13
CA TYR A 149 -8.87 5.94 15.13
C TYR A 149 -9.50 5.34 16.39
N GLN A 150 -9.24 5.91 17.55
CA GLN A 150 -9.84 5.48 18.82
C GLN A 150 -11.37 5.58 18.76
N ILE A 151 -11.89 6.67 18.22
CA ILE A 151 -13.33 6.96 18.14
C ILE A 151 -14.03 6.11 17.07
N GLY A 152 -13.52 6.10 15.85
CA GLY A 152 -14.21 5.52 14.68
C GLY A 152 -13.43 4.46 13.90
N GLY A 153 -12.26 4.01 14.41
CA GLY A 153 -11.38 3.06 13.71
C GLY A 153 -10.91 3.62 12.36
N SER A 154 -10.53 2.73 11.46
CA SER A 154 -10.07 3.11 10.12
C SER A 154 -11.09 3.94 9.34
N LYS A 155 -12.40 3.71 9.56
CA LYS A 155 -13.47 4.50 8.93
C LYS A 155 -13.50 5.94 9.47
N GLY A 156 -13.31 6.13 10.78
CA GLY A 156 -13.24 7.44 11.42
C GLY A 156 -12.06 8.25 10.88
N VAL A 157 -10.85 7.66 10.85
CA VAL A 157 -9.67 8.32 10.28
C VAL A 157 -9.88 8.65 8.80
N THR A 158 -10.43 7.71 8.02
CA THR A 158 -10.70 7.94 6.59
C THR A 158 -11.62 9.13 6.36
N ARG A 159 -12.67 9.29 7.18
CA ARG A 159 -13.59 10.44 7.08
C ARG A 159 -12.93 11.74 7.51
N THR A 160 -12.17 11.71 8.61
CA THR A 160 -11.42 12.85 9.11
C THR A 160 -10.41 13.34 8.07
N VAL A 161 -9.59 12.45 7.51
CA VAL A 161 -8.61 12.81 6.48
C VAL A 161 -9.28 13.31 5.20
N ARG A 162 -10.40 12.69 4.79
CA ARG A 162 -11.17 13.17 3.64
C ARG A 162 -11.65 14.61 3.83
N ALA A 163 -12.14 14.96 5.02
CA ALA A 163 -12.58 16.32 5.34
C ALA A 163 -11.40 17.29 5.42
N LEU A 164 -10.31 16.87 6.08
CA LEU A 164 -9.09 17.67 6.29
C LEU A 164 -8.50 18.17 4.97
N VAL A 165 -8.42 17.31 3.94
CA VAL A 165 -7.78 17.64 2.65
C VAL A 165 -8.79 17.79 1.49
N ASN A 166 -10.08 17.73 1.76
CA ASN A 166 -11.18 17.82 0.74
C ASN A 166 -10.92 16.92 -0.47
N THR A 167 -10.60 15.64 -0.23
CA THR A 167 -10.23 14.70 -1.30
C THR A 167 -10.82 13.32 -1.02
N PRO A 168 -11.30 12.58 -2.03
CA PRO A 168 -11.70 11.20 -1.84
C PRO A 168 -10.57 10.37 -1.24
N VAL A 169 -10.86 9.59 -0.20
CA VAL A 169 -10.03 8.50 0.31
C VAL A 169 -10.76 7.22 0.00
N ASN A 170 -10.30 6.50 -1.04
CA ASN A 170 -11.03 5.36 -1.59
C ASN A 170 -10.85 4.10 -0.75
N TYR A 171 -9.60 3.87 -0.32
CA TYR A 171 -9.21 2.67 0.41
C TYR A 171 -8.42 3.01 1.66
N TYR A 172 -8.37 2.05 2.57
CA TYR A 172 -7.45 2.09 3.70
C TYR A 172 -6.69 0.76 3.84
N MET A 173 -5.54 0.83 4.46
CA MET A 173 -4.73 -0.30 4.86
C MET A 173 -4.22 -0.05 6.27
N GLU A 174 -4.65 -0.89 7.21
CA GLU A 174 -4.27 -0.85 8.61
C GLU A 174 -3.19 -1.91 8.85
N VAL A 175 -2.07 -1.52 9.40
CA VAL A 175 -0.92 -2.38 9.68
C VAL A 175 -0.44 -2.15 11.11
N ASN A 176 -0.03 -3.20 11.80
CA ASN A 176 0.65 -3.09 13.08
C ASN A 176 2.18 -3.20 12.91
N MET A 177 2.92 -3.04 14.00
CA MET A 177 4.39 -3.08 13.97
C MET A 177 4.94 -4.46 13.57
N GLU A 178 4.26 -5.56 13.97
CA GLU A 178 4.65 -6.92 13.58
C GLU A 178 4.43 -7.15 12.07
N ALA A 179 3.42 -6.48 11.48
CA ALA A 179 3.20 -6.51 10.04
C ALA A 179 4.39 -5.95 9.26
N LEU A 180 4.95 -4.83 9.73
CA LEU A 180 6.10 -4.19 9.08
C LEU A 180 7.31 -5.14 9.08
N GLU A 181 7.69 -5.64 10.25
CA GLU A 181 8.82 -6.56 10.42
C GLU A 181 8.64 -7.81 9.55
N SER A 182 7.49 -8.49 9.69
CA SER A 182 7.19 -9.71 8.95
C SER A 182 7.11 -9.49 7.42
N MET A 183 6.62 -8.33 6.97
CA MET A 183 6.56 -8.00 5.55
C MET A 183 7.95 -7.76 4.97
N VAL A 184 8.80 -7.04 5.68
CA VAL A 184 10.20 -6.83 5.29
C VAL A 184 10.94 -8.17 5.19
N GLU A 185 10.78 -9.07 6.17
CA GLU A 185 11.36 -10.42 6.13
C GLU A 185 10.84 -11.24 4.94
N ALA A 186 9.53 -11.21 4.66
CA ALA A 186 8.95 -11.92 3.54
C ALA A 186 9.45 -11.44 2.17
N LEU A 187 9.83 -10.17 2.08
CA LEU A 187 10.42 -9.54 0.88
C LEU A 187 11.93 -9.72 0.77
N GLY A 188 12.57 -10.32 1.78
CA GLY A 188 14.03 -10.48 1.83
C GLY A 188 14.78 -9.20 2.21
N GLY A 189 14.17 -8.33 3.01
CA GLY A 189 14.74 -7.06 3.46
C GLY A 189 14.30 -5.87 2.62
N VAL A 190 14.69 -4.65 3.06
CA VAL A 190 14.44 -3.38 2.36
C VAL A 190 15.73 -2.58 2.20
N ASP A 191 15.80 -1.79 1.13
CA ASP A 191 16.93 -0.94 0.82
C ASP A 191 16.58 0.53 1.11
N VAL A 192 17.32 1.13 2.04
CA VAL A 192 17.09 2.52 2.48
C VAL A 192 18.34 3.37 2.31
N ASN A 193 18.15 4.69 2.25
CA ASN A 193 19.25 5.65 2.31
C ASN A 193 19.20 6.35 3.67
N VAL A 194 20.04 5.90 4.59
CA VAL A 194 20.13 6.42 5.97
C VAL A 194 20.64 7.86 5.93
N PRO A 195 19.89 8.84 6.46
CA PRO A 195 20.21 10.27 6.29
C PRO A 195 21.41 10.72 7.12
N PHE A 196 21.64 10.12 8.27
CA PHE A 196 22.77 10.37 9.18
C PHE A 196 23.03 9.14 10.04
N THR A 197 24.23 9.05 10.62
CA THR A 197 24.60 7.94 11.50
C THR A 197 23.93 8.08 12.87
N PHE A 198 23.28 7.01 13.36
CA PHE A 198 22.63 6.96 14.67
C PHE A 198 22.55 5.53 15.19
N THR A 199 22.24 5.38 16.48
CA THR A 199 22.02 4.08 17.11
C THR A 199 20.66 4.06 17.79
N TYR A 200 19.81 3.09 17.44
CA TYR A 200 18.56 2.79 18.11
C TYR A 200 18.36 1.27 18.11
N HIS A 201 18.75 0.61 19.22
CA HIS A 201 18.94 -0.83 19.31
C HIS A 201 19.94 -1.35 18.27
N THR A 202 19.80 -1.00 17.03
CA THR A 202 20.69 -1.28 15.89
C THR A 202 21.50 -0.04 15.54
N HIS A 203 22.76 -0.24 15.09
CA HIS A 203 23.62 0.84 14.61
C HIS A 203 23.44 1.08 13.12
N PHE A 204 23.04 2.30 12.73
CA PHE A 204 22.82 2.72 11.35
C PHE A 204 23.89 3.70 10.91
N LYS A 205 24.64 3.39 9.83
CA LYS A 205 25.60 4.29 9.21
C LYS A 205 24.92 5.12 8.12
N LYS A 206 25.31 6.37 7.94
CA LYS A 206 24.83 7.21 6.84
C LYS A 206 25.09 6.55 5.48
N GLY A 207 24.11 6.61 4.59
CA GLY A 207 24.21 6.09 3.21
C GLY A 207 23.27 4.90 2.96
N LYS A 208 23.50 4.22 1.82
CA LYS A 208 22.67 3.08 1.42
C LYS A 208 22.92 1.87 2.33
N GLN A 209 21.85 1.28 2.83
CA GLN A 209 21.89 0.07 3.66
C GLN A 209 20.73 -0.86 3.31
N HIS A 210 21.00 -2.14 3.39
CA HIS A 210 20.01 -3.21 3.34
C HIS A 210 19.63 -3.58 4.76
N LEU A 211 18.32 -3.55 5.08
CA LEU A 211 17.79 -3.80 6.41
C LEU A 211 16.90 -5.04 6.41
N ASN A 212 17.10 -5.94 7.38
CA ASN A 212 16.15 -7.01 7.69
C ASN A 212 14.90 -6.44 8.42
N GLY A 213 13.94 -7.29 8.78
CA GLY A 213 12.69 -6.85 9.41
C GLY A 213 12.88 -6.13 10.73
N LYS A 214 13.72 -6.67 11.62
CA LYS A 214 14.03 -6.08 12.92
C LYS A 214 14.76 -4.74 12.79
N GLU A 215 15.75 -4.68 11.92
CA GLU A 215 16.49 -3.44 11.64
C GLU A 215 15.56 -2.37 11.02
N ALA A 216 14.67 -2.77 10.09
CA ALA A 216 13.69 -1.86 9.52
C ALA A 216 12.71 -1.31 10.56
N LEU A 217 12.31 -2.14 11.53
CA LEU A 217 11.46 -1.72 12.64
C LEU A 217 12.18 -0.71 13.55
N ASP A 218 13.45 -0.97 13.92
CA ASP A 218 14.29 -0.04 14.68
C ASP A 218 14.48 1.29 13.92
N TYR A 219 14.73 1.20 12.61
CA TYR A 219 14.92 2.36 11.75
C TYR A 219 13.70 3.30 11.72
N VAL A 220 12.49 2.76 11.65
CA VAL A 220 11.25 3.56 11.60
C VAL A 220 10.77 4.04 12.98
N ARG A 221 11.24 3.43 14.07
CA ARG A 221 10.87 3.81 15.44
C ARG A 221 11.71 4.94 16.02
N MET A 222 12.97 5.06 15.63
CA MET A 222 13.85 6.10 16.15
C MET A 222 13.24 7.50 15.94
N ARG A 223 13.27 8.33 16.98
CA ARG A 223 12.71 9.69 16.96
C ARG A 223 13.60 10.70 17.69
N LYS A 224 14.08 10.35 18.88
CA LYS A 224 14.71 11.31 19.80
C LYS A 224 16.00 11.92 19.28
N GLU A 225 16.81 11.15 18.54
CA GLU A 225 18.10 11.59 18.00
C GLU A 225 17.98 12.20 16.59
N ASP A 226 16.76 12.25 16.02
CA ASP A 226 16.57 12.83 14.71
C ASP A 226 16.56 14.36 14.77
N PRO A 227 17.44 15.06 14.07
CA PRO A 227 17.45 16.54 14.03
C PRO A 227 16.12 17.14 13.54
N LYS A 228 15.34 16.37 12.77
CA LYS A 228 14.01 16.75 12.28
C LYS A 228 12.87 16.20 13.14
N GLY A 229 13.19 15.57 14.28
CA GLY A 229 12.21 15.03 15.22
C GLY A 229 11.22 14.07 14.55
N ASP A 230 9.94 14.32 14.73
CA ASP A 230 8.87 13.47 14.17
C ASP A 230 8.82 13.45 12.64
N TYR A 231 9.14 14.55 11.98
CA TYR A 231 9.20 14.62 10.51
C TYR A 231 10.29 13.72 9.91
N GLY A 232 11.43 13.60 10.61
CA GLY A 232 12.47 12.67 10.22
C GLY A 232 12.03 11.21 10.38
N ARG A 233 11.32 10.86 11.46
CA ARG A 233 10.69 9.55 11.63
C ARG A 233 9.71 9.25 10.49
N GLN A 234 8.82 10.17 10.17
CA GLN A 234 7.87 10.04 9.07
C GLN A 234 8.57 9.84 7.71
N MET A 235 9.70 10.52 7.48
CA MET A 235 10.50 10.32 6.27
C MET A 235 11.04 8.88 6.18
N ARG A 236 11.61 8.33 7.27
CA ARG A 236 12.11 6.96 7.32
C ARG A 236 10.98 5.93 7.12
N GLN A 237 9.82 6.16 7.71
CA GLN A 237 8.62 5.33 7.47
C GLN A 237 8.26 5.29 5.99
N ARG A 238 8.23 6.46 5.30
CA ARG A 238 7.95 6.49 3.86
C ARG A 238 9.03 5.81 3.03
N GLN A 239 10.31 5.89 3.41
CA GLN A 239 11.38 5.17 2.71
C GLN A 239 11.15 3.65 2.75
N VAL A 240 10.89 3.10 3.93
CA VAL A 240 10.63 1.66 4.10
C VAL A 240 9.38 1.23 3.35
N ILE A 241 8.28 1.96 3.48
CA ILE A 241 7.02 1.66 2.76
C ILE A 241 7.24 1.73 1.23
N ASN A 242 7.98 2.72 0.75
CA ASN A 242 8.29 2.85 -0.67
C ASN A 242 9.03 1.63 -1.21
N ASP A 243 10.03 1.14 -0.48
CA ASP A 243 10.80 -0.04 -0.91
C ASP A 243 9.97 -1.34 -0.80
N ILE A 244 9.14 -1.48 0.23
CA ILE A 244 8.15 -2.58 0.35
C ILE A 244 7.24 -2.60 -0.89
N VAL A 245 6.70 -1.44 -1.29
CA VAL A 245 5.82 -1.33 -2.47
C VAL A 245 6.58 -1.68 -3.74
N ARG A 246 7.78 -1.15 -3.94
CA ARG A 246 8.62 -1.44 -5.11
C ARG A 246 8.96 -2.93 -5.22
N LYS A 247 9.42 -3.53 -4.13
CA LYS A 247 9.77 -4.96 -4.08
C LYS A 247 8.52 -5.83 -4.22
N GLY A 248 7.43 -5.50 -3.55
CA GLY A 248 6.16 -6.23 -3.65
C GLY A 248 5.55 -6.23 -5.06
N MET A 249 5.73 -5.14 -5.81
CA MET A 249 5.27 -5.03 -7.21
C MET A 249 6.30 -5.55 -8.24
N SER A 250 7.46 -6.06 -7.82
CA SER A 250 8.47 -6.61 -8.71
C SER A 250 8.14 -8.04 -9.13
N VAL A 251 8.58 -8.44 -10.34
CA VAL A 251 8.38 -9.82 -10.87
C VAL A 251 9.10 -10.87 -10.02
N ASN A 252 10.20 -10.47 -9.34
CA ASN A 252 11.01 -11.38 -8.52
C ASN A 252 10.31 -11.79 -7.20
N SER A 253 9.17 -11.19 -6.87
CA SER A 253 8.38 -11.51 -5.67
C SER A 253 7.58 -12.81 -5.79
N ILE A 254 7.52 -13.45 -6.96
CA ILE A 254 6.70 -14.65 -7.21
C ILE A 254 7.11 -15.81 -6.29
N THR A 255 8.40 -15.99 -6.02
CA THR A 255 8.91 -17.05 -5.12
C THR A 255 8.53 -16.82 -3.66
N ASN A 256 8.40 -15.58 -3.23
CA ASN A 256 8.04 -15.19 -1.87
C ASN A 256 6.53 -14.89 -1.70
N TYR A 257 5.76 -14.96 -2.78
CA TYR A 257 4.35 -14.59 -2.82
C TYR A 257 3.52 -15.23 -1.70
N ARG A 258 3.69 -16.54 -1.46
CA ARG A 258 2.97 -17.24 -0.39
C ARG A 258 3.31 -16.70 1.01
N LYS A 259 4.56 -16.30 1.26
CA LYS A 259 4.98 -15.72 2.54
C LYS A 259 4.36 -14.34 2.71
N ILE A 260 4.42 -13.50 1.67
CA ILE A 260 3.81 -12.16 1.64
C ILE A 260 2.31 -12.23 1.93
N LEU A 261 1.58 -13.15 1.28
CA LEU A 261 0.15 -13.33 1.50
C LEU A 261 -0.20 -13.79 2.91
N LYS A 262 0.60 -14.69 3.51
CA LYS A 262 0.40 -15.11 4.91
C LYS A 262 0.56 -13.94 5.89
N VAL A 263 1.60 -13.12 5.70
CA VAL A 263 1.83 -11.91 6.50
C VAL A 263 0.66 -10.94 6.32
N PHE A 264 0.28 -10.70 5.06
CA PHE A 264 -0.84 -9.81 4.75
C PHE A 264 -2.12 -10.26 5.43
N ALA A 265 -2.49 -11.53 5.31
CA ALA A 265 -3.68 -12.09 5.91
C ALA A 265 -3.71 -11.97 7.44
N LYS A 266 -2.57 -12.15 8.09
CA LYS A 266 -2.46 -12.15 9.55
C LYS A 266 -2.47 -10.75 10.15
N TYR A 267 -1.82 -9.78 9.51
CA TYR A 267 -1.47 -8.51 10.15
C TYR A 267 -2.08 -7.26 9.49
N VAL A 268 -2.67 -7.40 8.28
CA VAL A 268 -3.25 -6.25 7.55
C VAL A 268 -4.76 -6.31 7.56
N LYS A 269 -5.41 -5.17 7.82
CA LYS A 269 -6.86 -5.00 7.62
C LYS A 269 -7.10 -3.94 6.54
N THR A 270 -7.97 -4.25 5.58
CA THR A 270 -8.22 -3.37 4.44
C THR A 270 -9.63 -3.55 3.87
N ASN A 271 -10.09 -2.57 3.10
CA ASN A 271 -11.28 -2.67 2.27
C ASN A 271 -10.97 -2.97 0.78
N LEU A 272 -9.72 -3.28 0.44
CA LEU A 272 -9.34 -3.80 -0.87
C LEU A 272 -9.63 -5.30 -0.94
N THR A 273 -10.29 -5.76 -2.01
CA THR A 273 -10.47 -7.20 -2.29
C THR A 273 -9.16 -7.80 -2.80
N PHE A 274 -9.08 -9.13 -2.85
CA PHE A 274 -7.93 -9.80 -3.48
C PHE A 274 -7.77 -9.40 -4.95
N ASP A 275 -8.88 -9.35 -5.69
CA ASP A 275 -8.87 -8.95 -7.10
C ASP A 275 -8.44 -7.48 -7.29
N ASP A 276 -8.84 -6.59 -6.36
CA ASP A 276 -8.35 -5.20 -6.34
C ASP A 276 -6.83 -5.15 -6.17
N MET A 277 -6.28 -5.90 -5.22
CA MET A 277 -4.83 -5.94 -4.98
C MET A 277 -4.05 -6.53 -6.15
N LEU A 278 -4.57 -7.60 -6.75
CA LEU A 278 -3.98 -8.19 -7.94
C LEU A 278 -4.01 -7.19 -9.11
N SER A 279 -5.13 -6.52 -9.31
CA SER A 279 -5.29 -5.49 -10.35
C SER A 279 -4.36 -4.29 -10.12
N ILE A 280 -4.17 -3.85 -8.87
CA ILE A 280 -3.19 -2.82 -8.51
C ILE A 280 -1.78 -3.29 -8.86
N ALA A 281 -1.37 -4.49 -8.45
CA ALA A 281 -0.04 -5.03 -8.73
C ALA A 281 0.25 -5.11 -10.25
N MET A 282 -0.75 -5.47 -11.04
CA MET A 282 -0.62 -5.60 -12.50
C MET A 282 -0.67 -4.25 -13.24
N ASN A 283 -1.61 -3.37 -12.87
CA ASN A 283 -1.95 -2.19 -13.67
C ASN A 283 -1.37 -0.88 -13.12
N TYR A 284 -0.93 -0.82 -11.83
CA TYR A 284 -0.41 0.39 -11.20
C TYR A 284 1.11 0.33 -10.95
N ARG A 285 1.78 -0.71 -11.44
CA ARG A 285 3.23 -0.88 -11.29
C ARG A 285 4.03 0.31 -11.80
N SER A 286 3.60 0.93 -12.90
CA SER A 286 4.27 2.12 -13.46
C SER A 286 4.30 3.31 -12.50
N CYS A 287 3.34 3.40 -11.56
CA CYS A 287 3.31 4.47 -10.56
C CYS A 287 4.48 4.42 -9.57
N THR A 288 5.16 3.26 -9.43
CA THR A 288 6.29 3.13 -8.50
C THR A 288 7.59 3.71 -9.05
N GLN A 289 7.62 4.14 -10.32
CA GLN A 289 8.78 4.75 -10.95
C GLN A 289 9.02 6.18 -10.45
N ASP A 290 7.95 6.95 -10.22
CA ASP A 290 8.00 8.32 -9.69
C ASP A 290 7.09 8.43 -8.46
N ILE A 291 7.68 8.29 -7.27
CA ILE A 291 6.97 8.43 -5.99
C ILE A 291 7.38 9.73 -5.32
N LYS A 292 6.50 10.72 -5.38
CA LYS A 292 6.67 12.01 -4.70
C LYS A 292 6.30 11.88 -3.22
N SER A 293 7.25 12.11 -2.33
CA SER A 293 7.06 11.99 -0.89
C SER A 293 7.06 13.34 -0.20
N GLY A 294 6.12 13.54 0.70
CA GLY A 294 5.99 14.76 1.49
C GLY A 294 5.23 14.55 2.79
N TYR A 295 4.97 15.61 3.50
CA TYR A 295 4.20 15.62 4.74
C TYR A 295 3.43 16.94 4.88
N ILE A 296 2.46 16.98 5.79
CA ILE A 296 1.80 18.24 6.19
C ILE A 296 2.69 18.92 7.21
N HIS A 297 3.09 20.16 6.92
CA HIS A 297 3.82 21.00 7.87
C HIS A 297 2.87 21.55 8.92
N GLY A 298 3.19 21.38 10.20
CA GLY A 298 2.42 21.91 11.30
C GLY A 298 3.29 22.81 12.20
N HIS A 299 2.65 23.82 12.77
CA HIS A 299 3.21 24.65 13.83
C HIS A 299 2.88 24.00 15.18
N ASN A 300 3.85 23.97 16.08
CA ASN A 300 3.61 23.51 17.45
C ASN A 300 2.78 24.56 18.20
N VAL A 301 1.72 24.13 18.85
CA VAL A 301 0.80 24.99 19.60
C VAL A 301 0.37 24.33 20.91
N TRP A 302 -0.08 25.12 21.85
CA TRP A 302 -0.78 24.65 23.03
C TRP A 302 -2.29 24.90 22.86
N ILE A 303 -3.08 23.87 23.08
CA ILE A 303 -4.54 23.96 23.08
C ILE A 303 -4.99 23.45 24.44
N GLY A 304 -5.35 24.38 25.34
CA GLY A 304 -5.49 24.05 26.75
C GLY A 304 -4.16 23.53 27.34
N SER A 305 -4.18 22.34 27.91
CA SER A 305 -2.99 21.66 28.46
C SER A 305 -2.30 20.73 27.47
N ALA A 306 -2.79 20.63 26.24
CA ALA A 306 -2.30 19.66 25.25
C ALA A 306 -1.40 20.30 24.21
N ALA A 307 -0.15 19.81 24.08
CA ALA A 307 0.72 20.15 22.95
C ALA A 307 0.21 19.46 21.69
N MET A 308 -0.05 20.23 20.63
CA MET A 308 -0.57 19.78 19.34
C MET A 308 0.19 20.44 18.18
N GLN A 309 -0.17 20.11 16.97
CA GLN A 309 0.28 20.78 15.77
C GLN A 309 -0.92 21.34 15.00
N VAL A 310 -0.78 22.53 14.43
CA VAL A 310 -1.76 23.12 13.52
C VAL A 310 -1.10 23.44 12.19
N ALA A 311 -1.75 23.05 11.10
CA ALA A 311 -1.30 23.40 9.76
C ALA A 311 -1.97 24.69 9.31
N SER A 312 -1.18 25.61 8.73
CA SER A 312 -1.73 26.84 8.15
C SER A 312 -2.72 26.54 7.02
N THR A 313 -3.65 27.45 6.78
CA THR A 313 -4.59 27.35 5.65
C THR A 313 -3.86 27.19 4.31
N LYS A 314 -2.72 27.88 4.13
CA LYS A 314 -1.87 27.76 2.95
C LYS A 314 -1.30 26.35 2.79
N GLU A 315 -0.85 25.75 3.87
CA GLU A 315 -0.29 24.39 3.85
C GLU A 315 -1.38 23.33 3.58
N LEU A 316 -2.53 23.44 4.24
CA LEU A 316 -3.66 22.54 3.98
C LEU A 316 -4.14 22.63 2.53
N GLN A 317 -4.22 23.85 1.97
CA GLN A 317 -4.55 24.07 0.56
C GLN A 317 -3.49 23.44 -0.36
N ARG A 318 -2.19 23.61 -0.06
CA ARG A 318 -1.10 22.99 -0.84
C ARG A 318 -1.25 21.48 -0.91
N VAL A 319 -1.55 20.84 0.23
CA VAL A 319 -1.71 19.38 0.30
C VAL A 319 -3.00 18.94 -0.42
N SER A 320 -4.10 19.65 -0.23
CA SER A 320 -5.34 19.41 -0.96
C SER A 320 -5.10 19.45 -2.48
N ASP A 321 -4.44 20.50 -2.97
CA ASP A 321 -4.12 20.68 -4.39
C ASP A 321 -3.22 19.56 -4.93
N LEU A 322 -2.20 19.15 -4.15
CA LEU A 322 -1.30 18.05 -4.51
C LEU A 322 -2.06 16.75 -4.70
N VAL A 323 -2.86 16.36 -3.70
CA VAL A 323 -3.60 15.09 -3.70
C VAL A 323 -4.68 15.11 -4.80
N ARG A 324 -5.44 16.21 -4.93
CA ARG A 324 -6.47 16.37 -5.97
C ARG A 324 -5.85 16.29 -7.37
N SER A 325 -4.74 16.97 -7.59
CA SER A 325 -4.01 16.96 -8.87
C SER A 325 -3.51 15.56 -9.23
N SER A 326 -2.96 14.82 -8.26
CA SER A 326 -2.54 13.43 -8.45
C SER A 326 -3.72 12.52 -8.81
N LEU A 327 -4.90 12.75 -8.22
CA LEU A 327 -6.12 12.02 -8.54
C LEU A 327 -6.81 12.49 -9.84
N GLY A 328 -6.26 13.47 -10.55
CA GLY A 328 -6.87 14.05 -11.75
C GLY A 328 -8.10 14.90 -11.47
N LEU A 329 -8.28 15.34 -10.23
CA LEU A 329 -9.37 16.22 -9.81
C LEU A 329 -8.99 17.69 -10.00
N LYS A 330 -10.00 18.54 -10.25
CA LYS A 330 -9.80 19.99 -10.28
C LYS A 330 -9.39 20.49 -8.90
N LYS A 331 -8.50 21.47 -8.85
CA LYS A 331 -8.18 22.21 -7.63
C LYS A 331 -9.43 22.97 -7.17
N GLU A 332 -9.65 22.99 -5.87
CA GLU A 332 -10.77 23.70 -5.24
C GLU A 332 -10.26 24.43 -4.01
N ARG A 333 -10.84 25.58 -3.72
CA ARG A 333 -10.54 26.29 -2.48
C ARG A 333 -10.98 25.43 -1.29
N LEU A 334 -10.03 25.09 -0.42
CA LEU A 334 -10.31 24.32 0.77
C LEU A 334 -11.14 25.16 1.76
N ARG A 335 -12.27 24.60 2.16
CA ARG A 335 -13.15 25.19 3.17
C ARG A 335 -13.56 24.07 4.13
N ASN A 336 -13.00 24.07 5.31
CA ASN A 336 -13.27 23.10 6.37
C ASN A 336 -13.15 23.79 7.74
N GLN A 337 -13.36 23.05 8.82
CA GLN A 337 -13.28 23.64 10.17
C GLN A 337 -11.86 24.12 10.51
N GLU A 338 -10.82 23.42 10.06
CA GLU A 338 -9.45 23.81 10.29
C GLU A 338 -9.13 25.17 9.65
N THR A 339 -9.55 25.39 8.40
CA THR A 339 -9.35 26.68 7.73
C THR A 339 -10.18 27.79 8.34
N ARG A 340 -11.38 27.48 8.86
CA ARG A 340 -12.20 28.43 9.65
C ARG A 340 -11.50 28.79 10.96
N GLN A 341 -11.09 27.80 11.75
CA GLN A 341 -10.37 28.04 13.01
C GLN A 341 -9.11 28.88 12.80
N ASN A 342 -8.35 28.58 11.74
CA ASN A 342 -7.16 29.35 11.41
C ASN A 342 -7.48 30.83 11.11
N SER A 343 -8.63 31.11 10.48
CA SER A 343 -9.02 32.50 10.15
C SER A 343 -9.41 33.33 11.39
N LEU A 344 -9.74 32.66 12.49
CA LEU A 344 -10.13 33.33 13.74
C LEU A 344 -8.93 33.61 14.66
N GLN A 345 -7.73 33.05 14.36
CA GLN A 345 -6.54 33.25 15.19
C GLN A 345 -5.94 34.63 14.98
N GLN A 346 -5.67 35.35 16.07
CA GLN A 346 -4.98 36.62 16.06
C GLN A 346 -3.54 36.45 16.52
N GLY A 347 -2.57 37.06 15.83
CA GLY A 347 -1.18 37.13 16.25
C GLY A 347 -0.38 35.83 16.11
N LEU A 348 -0.87 34.81 15.40
CA LEU A 348 -0.13 33.59 15.09
C LEU A 348 0.82 33.83 13.91
N ASP A 349 2.13 33.66 14.14
CA ASP A 349 3.12 33.73 13.06
C ASP A 349 3.26 32.38 12.33
N TRP A 350 2.63 32.27 11.19
CA TRP A 350 2.67 31.08 10.33
C TRP A 350 4.02 30.85 9.64
N ASN A 351 5.00 31.72 9.80
CA ASN A 351 6.34 31.56 9.23
C ASN A 351 7.34 30.98 10.23
N ASP A 352 6.99 30.93 11.51
CA ASP A 352 7.82 30.33 12.55
C ASP A 352 7.26 28.95 12.99
N PRO A 353 7.83 27.83 12.49
CA PRO A 353 7.36 26.49 12.83
C PRO A 353 7.67 26.07 14.27
N GLU A 354 8.58 26.77 14.96
CA GLU A 354 9.00 26.48 16.33
C GLU A 354 8.23 27.33 17.37
N ASP A 355 7.37 28.24 16.89
CA ASP A 355 6.61 29.13 17.74
C ASP A 355 5.47 28.40 18.46
N PHE A 356 5.59 28.22 19.78
CA PHE A 356 4.54 27.69 20.65
C PHE A 356 3.59 28.81 21.07
N ARG A 357 2.45 28.89 20.40
CA ARG A 357 1.42 29.87 20.68
C ARG A 357 0.17 29.22 21.25
N ASN A 358 -0.58 29.97 22.05
CA ASN A 358 -1.91 29.56 22.45
C ASN A 358 -2.84 29.65 21.26
N TYR A 359 -3.33 28.51 20.83
CA TYR A 359 -4.32 28.38 19.77
C TYR A 359 -5.69 28.20 20.41
N VAL A 360 -6.64 29.07 20.07
CA VAL A 360 -8.00 29.02 20.61
C VAL A 360 -8.92 28.31 19.62
N ILE A 361 -9.63 27.29 20.09
CA ILE A 361 -10.68 26.65 19.29
C ILE A 361 -11.99 27.36 19.64
N TYR A 362 -12.67 27.85 18.61
CA TYR A 362 -13.97 28.49 18.75
C TYR A 362 -15.08 27.49 18.51
N ASP A 363 -16.23 27.71 19.13
CA ASP A 363 -17.42 26.90 18.92
C ASP A 363 -17.79 26.81 17.44
N LYS A 364 -18.44 25.72 17.04
CA LYS A 364 -18.81 25.47 15.65
C LYS A 364 -19.69 26.56 15.08
N ASP A 365 -20.59 27.07 15.88
CA ASP A 365 -21.62 28.01 15.51
C ASP A 365 -21.36 29.44 15.98
N SER A 366 -20.18 29.70 16.62
CA SER A 366 -19.75 31.00 17.11
C SER A 366 -18.31 31.31 16.77
N ASP A 367 -18.06 32.53 16.27
CA ASP A 367 -16.71 33.02 15.96
C ASP A 367 -16.03 33.71 17.18
N THR A 368 -16.74 33.84 18.28
CA THR A 368 -16.28 34.58 19.46
C THR A 368 -16.28 33.75 20.76
N ILE A 369 -17.05 32.68 20.80
CA ILE A 369 -17.17 31.80 21.97
C ILE A 369 -16.13 30.69 21.85
N PRO A 370 -15.16 30.59 22.78
CA PRO A 370 -14.24 29.44 22.82
C PRO A 370 -15.03 28.15 23.01
N TRP A 371 -14.59 27.08 22.30
CA TRP A 371 -15.15 25.76 22.48
C TRP A 371 -14.75 25.17 23.84
N ASP A 372 -15.71 24.67 24.59
CA ASP A 372 -15.53 24.11 25.93
C ASP A 372 -15.11 22.63 25.98
N GLY A 373 -15.02 21.99 24.80
CA GLY A 373 -14.62 20.59 24.69
C GLY A 373 -15.76 19.57 24.76
N ASN A 374 -17.01 20.00 24.82
CA ASN A 374 -18.21 19.14 24.91
C ASN A 374 -18.87 18.81 23.57
#